data_7a8867ee44f52d49b105b14d0c23d22f
#
_entry.id   7a8867ee44f52d49b105b14d0c23d22f
#
_cell.length_a   1.000
_cell.length_b   1.000
_cell.length_c   1.000
_cell.angle_alpha   90.00
_cell.angle_beta   90.00
_cell.angle_gamma   90.00
#
_symmetry.space_group_name_H-M   'P 1'
#
loop_
_entity.id
_entity.type
_entity.pdbx_description
1 polymer ?
#
loop_
_entity_poly.entity_id
_entity_poly.type
_entity_poly.pdbx_seq_one_letter_code
_entity_poly.pdbx_strand_id
1 'polypeptide(L)'
;MLLPSKKIILKHFDERDAVMAGVIRRVGPFKLKRNRNYFQVLCKAIVGQQISTKAAESITHRFQNLFTGARPTPEKVQGLPEKRLREAGLSSQKVKYMKDLSAKFLDGSVRPHRMAYQDNEEIIQQLTGVYGVGRWTAEMFLIFSLNRLDVLPVGDLGLRAGVQQLYNMRALPTPDRVRTLGKKWQPFETVGTWYTWRSLDEGIVTY
;
A
#
# COMPACT_ATOMS: atom_id res chain seq x y z
N MET A 1 -2.91 -9.35 14.58
CA MET A 1 -1.48 -9.51 14.97
C MET A 1 -1.03 -8.22 15.64
N LEU A 2 -0.34 -8.29 16.78
CA LEU A 2 0.29 -7.13 17.41
C LEU A 2 1.57 -6.79 16.67
N LEU A 3 1.84 -5.49 16.46
CA LEU A 3 3.10 -5.05 15.87
C LEU A 3 4.27 -5.35 16.83
N PRO A 4 5.44 -5.76 16.31
CA PRO A 4 6.61 -6.02 17.14
C PRO A 4 7.06 -4.73 17.85
N SER A 5 7.54 -4.88 19.08
CA SER A 5 8.09 -3.75 19.84
C SER A 5 9.36 -3.21 19.20
N LYS A 6 9.66 -1.93 19.43
CA LYS A 6 10.92 -1.31 18.96
C LYS A 6 12.14 -2.14 19.37
N LYS A 7 12.15 -2.72 20.58
CA LYS A 7 13.25 -3.55 21.07
C LYS A 7 13.48 -4.79 20.22
N ILE A 8 12.40 -5.50 19.84
CA ILE A 8 12.48 -6.70 18.98
C ILE A 8 13.00 -6.31 17.58
N ILE A 9 12.43 -5.25 17.00
CA ILE A 9 12.85 -4.75 15.69
C ILE A 9 14.33 -4.37 15.71
N LEU A 10 14.74 -3.53 16.68
CA LEU A 10 16.11 -3.05 16.77
C LEU A 10 17.10 -4.21 16.95
N LYS A 11 16.82 -5.15 17.84
CA LYS A 11 17.66 -6.34 18.02
C LYS A 11 17.86 -7.11 16.70
N HIS A 12 16.78 -7.35 15.96
CA HIS A 12 16.85 -8.05 14.68
C HIS A 12 17.76 -7.34 13.68
N PHE A 13 17.59 -6.01 13.55
CA PHE A 13 18.39 -5.25 12.59
C PHE A 13 19.83 -5.00 13.05
N ASP A 14 20.09 -4.89 14.36
CA ASP A 14 21.46 -4.82 14.91
C ASP A 14 22.31 -6.03 14.52
N GLU A 15 21.70 -7.18 14.53
CA GLU A 15 22.38 -8.44 14.19
C GLU A 15 22.58 -8.64 12.68
N ARG A 16 21.74 -8.04 11.83
CA ARG A 16 21.65 -8.37 10.39
C ARG A 16 21.95 -7.20 9.45
N ASP A 17 21.69 -5.97 9.89
CA ASP A 17 21.82 -4.78 9.05
C ASP A 17 22.10 -3.52 9.87
N ALA A 18 23.36 -3.25 10.15
CA ALA A 18 23.79 -2.11 10.93
C ALA A 18 23.36 -0.74 10.36
N VAL A 19 23.24 -0.64 9.01
CA VAL A 19 22.74 0.57 8.34
C VAL A 19 21.31 0.84 8.75
N MET A 20 20.43 -0.16 8.61
CA MET A 20 19.03 -0.05 8.98
C MET A 20 18.85 0.15 10.48
N ALA A 21 19.64 -0.50 11.34
CA ALA A 21 19.64 -0.30 12.78
C ALA A 21 19.91 1.17 13.14
N GLY A 22 20.85 1.82 12.44
CA GLY A 22 21.13 3.27 12.57
C GLY A 22 19.91 4.14 12.22
N VAL A 23 19.19 3.79 11.15
CA VAL A 23 17.94 4.49 10.76
C VAL A 23 16.87 4.34 11.85
N ILE A 24 16.67 3.11 12.37
CA ILE A 24 15.69 2.81 13.42
C ILE A 24 15.94 3.64 14.69
N ARG A 25 17.20 3.80 15.08
CA ARG A 25 17.55 4.62 16.25
C ARG A 25 17.19 6.09 16.02
N ARG A 26 17.47 6.62 14.83
CA ARG A 26 17.23 8.04 14.46
C ARG A 26 15.74 8.33 14.29
N VAL A 27 15.01 7.51 13.56
CA VAL A 27 13.58 7.74 13.22
C VAL A 27 12.64 7.46 14.40
N GLY A 28 13.00 6.53 15.26
CA GLY A 28 12.18 6.19 16.43
C GLY A 28 11.26 4.98 16.20
N PRO A 29 10.12 4.86 16.92
CA PRO A 29 9.31 3.66 16.92
C PRO A 29 8.56 3.43 15.61
N PHE A 30 8.53 2.17 15.15
CA PHE A 30 7.70 1.75 14.03
C PHE A 30 6.21 1.95 14.34
N LYS A 31 5.51 2.63 13.45
CA LYS A 31 4.08 2.90 13.57
C LYS A 31 3.38 2.58 12.25
N LEU A 32 2.51 1.60 12.27
CA LEU A 32 1.69 1.22 11.11
C LEU A 32 0.22 1.16 11.55
N LYS A 33 -0.60 2.07 11.04
CA LYS A 33 -2.03 2.13 11.36
C LYS A 33 -2.79 1.28 10.36
N ARG A 34 -3.49 0.24 10.86
CA ARG A 34 -4.31 -0.63 10.03
C ARG A 34 -5.58 0.08 9.57
N ASN A 35 -5.86 0.04 8.27
CA ASN A 35 -7.16 0.47 7.72
C ASN A 35 -7.98 -0.76 7.32
N ARG A 36 -9.11 -0.99 8.01
CA ARG A 36 -9.99 -2.15 7.78
C ARG A 36 -11.08 -1.91 6.73
N ASN A 37 -11.19 -0.70 6.20
CA ASN A 37 -12.15 -0.37 5.14
C ASN A 37 -11.58 -0.76 3.77
N TYR A 38 -11.38 -2.05 3.54
CA TYR A 38 -10.63 -2.61 2.42
C TYR A 38 -11.12 -2.12 1.06
N PHE A 39 -12.43 -2.10 0.84
CA PHE A 39 -13.01 -1.58 -0.40
C PHE A 39 -12.67 -0.10 -0.60
N GLN A 40 -12.81 0.72 0.43
CA GLN A 40 -12.53 2.16 0.36
C GLN A 40 -11.03 2.45 0.15
N VAL A 41 -10.14 1.64 0.74
CA VAL A 41 -8.69 1.75 0.51
C VAL A 41 -8.36 1.53 -0.97
N LEU A 42 -8.94 0.48 -1.58
CA LEU A 42 -8.73 0.20 -3.00
C LEU A 42 -9.37 1.26 -3.90
N CYS A 43 -10.56 1.77 -3.54
CA CYS A 43 -11.14 2.92 -4.24
C CYS A 43 -10.22 4.15 -4.21
N LYS A 44 -9.67 4.49 -3.03
CA LYS A 44 -8.73 5.61 -2.88
C LYS A 44 -7.46 5.39 -3.70
N ALA A 45 -6.93 4.16 -3.71
CA ALA A 45 -5.77 3.81 -4.51
C ALA A 45 -6.04 4.01 -6.02
N ILE A 46 -7.18 3.55 -6.53
CA ILE A 46 -7.59 3.77 -7.93
C ILE A 46 -7.73 5.27 -8.25
N VAL A 47 -8.37 6.04 -7.36
CA VAL A 47 -8.51 7.51 -7.55
C VAL A 47 -7.14 8.17 -7.66
N GLY A 48 -6.19 7.79 -6.82
CA GLY A 48 -4.88 8.43 -6.72
C GLY A 48 -3.91 8.13 -7.87
N GLN A 49 -4.19 7.14 -8.72
CA GLN A 49 -3.29 6.75 -9.81
C GLN A 49 -3.01 7.91 -10.77
N GLN A 50 -1.72 8.16 -11.07
CA GLN A 50 -1.24 9.09 -12.10
C GLN A 50 -1.73 10.55 -11.93
N ILE A 51 -2.01 11.00 -10.72
CA ILE A 51 -2.38 12.39 -10.41
C ILE A 51 -1.66 12.85 -9.13
N SER A 52 -1.61 14.16 -8.91
CA SER A 52 -1.04 14.72 -7.68
C SER A 52 -1.87 14.38 -6.44
N THR A 53 -1.23 14.35 -5.28
CA THR A 53 -1.90 14.08 -3.99
C THR A 53 -3.09 15.02 -3.77
N LYS A 54 -2.93 16.33 -4.02
CA LYS A 54 -3.99 17.33 -3.89
C LYS A 54 -5.19 17.04 -4.79
N ALA A 55 -4.94 16.63 -6.05
CA ALA A 55 -6.01 16.25 -6.97
C ALA A 55 -6.71 14.96 -6.51
N ALA A 56 -5.93 13.96 -6.04
CA ALA A 56 -6.47 12.71 -5.51
C ALA A 56 -7.38 12.93 -4.29
N GLU A 57 -6.97 13.77 -3.35
CA GLU A 57 -7.78 14.14 -2.18
C GLU A 57 -9.09 14.81 -2.58
N SER A 58 -9.04 15.79 -3.48
CA SER A 58 -10.21 16.49 -3.97
C SER A 58 -11.22 15.56 -4.66
N ILE A 59 -10.73 14.66 -5.55
CA ILE A 59 -11.57 13.69 -6.23
C ILE A 59 -12.12 12.65 -5.23
N THR A 60 -11.29 12.17 -4.31
CA THR A 60 -11.72 11.22 -3.26
C THR A 60 -12.86 11.80 -2.43
N HIS A 61 -12.76 13.06 -2.02
CA HIS A 61 -13.80 13.73 -1.26
C HIS A 61 -15.11 13.84 -2.07
N ARG A 62 -15.05 14.28 -3.35
CA ARG A 62 -16.23 14.33 -4.22
C ARG A 62 -16.84 12.94 -4.44
N PHE A 63 -16.01 11.92 -4.68
CA PHE A 63 -16.47 10.54 -4.82
C PHE A 63 -17.17 10.04 -3.56
N GLN A 64 -16.61 10.27 -2.38
CA GLN A 64 -17.21 9.86 -1.12
C GLN A 64 -18.57 10.55 -0.88
N ASN A 65 -18.69 11.83 -1.23
CA ASN A 65 -19.93 12.60 -1.07
C ASN A 65 -21.08 12.15 -1.99
N LEU A 66 -20.83 11.27 -2.96
CA LEU A 66 -21.89 10.60 -3.71
C LEU A 66 -22.70 9.60 -2.87
N PHE A 67 -22.21 9.24 -1.68
CA PHE A 67 -22.77 8.17 -0.85
C PHE A 67 -23.20 8.70 0.52
N THR A 68 -24.36 8.24 1.00
CA THR A 68 -24.84 8.58 2.35
C THR A 68 -23.80 8.23 3.40
N GLY A 69 -23.46 9.21 4.26
CA GLY A 69 -22.43 9.07 5.29
C GLY A 69 -21.00 8.98 4.74
N ALA A 70 -20.76 9.41 3.49
CA ALA A 70 -19.46 9.36 2.81
C ALA A 70 -18.84 7.95 2.79
N ARG A 71 -19.68 6.89 2.76
CA ARG A 71 -19.26 5.48 2.84
C ARG A 71 -19.62 4.73 1.56
N PRO A 72 -18.72 4.69 0.56
CA PRO A 72 -18.89 3.83 -0.60
C PRO A 72 -18.83 2.35 -0.19
N THR A 73 -19.78 1.56 -0.71
CA THR A 73 -19.77 0.10 -0.63
C THR A 73 -19.80 -0.47 -2.04
N PRO A 74 -19.42 -1.75 -2.25
CA PRO A 74 -19.48 -2.38 -3.57
C PRO A 74 -20.85 -2.24 -4.23
N GLU A 75 -21.94 -2.48 -3.49
CA GLU A 75 -23.31 -2.41 -3.99
C GLU A 75 -23.66 -0.99 -4.44
N LYS A 76 -23.35 0.01 -3.61
CA LYS A 76 -23.65 1.41 -3.92
C LYS A 76 -22.87 1.91 -5.13
N VAL A 77 -21.59 1.55 -5.23
CA VAL A 77 -20.76 1.94 -6.40
C VAL A 77 -21.23 1.21 -7.65
N GLN A 78 -21.60 -0.06 -7.54
CA GLN A 78 -22.12 -0.84 -8.67
C GLN A 78 -23.44 -0.27 -9.19
N GLY A 79 -24.35 0.12 -8.31
CA GLY A 79 -25.66 0.70 -8.66
C GLY A 79 -25.61 2.15 -9.15
N LEU A 80 -24.50 2.88 -8.96
CA LEU A 80 -24.42 4.26 -9.34
C LEU A 80 -24.20 4.42 -10.85
N PRO A 81 -24.93 5.32 -11.57
CA PRO A 81 -24.66 5.59 -12.97
C PRO A 81 -23.23 6.08 -13.22
N GLU A 82 -22.58 5.64 -14.30
CA GLU A 82 -21.21 6.06 -14.65
C GLU A 82 -21.07 7.58 -14.76
N LYS A 83 -22.09 8.26 -15.26
CA LYS A 83 -22.16 9.73 -15.33
C LYS A 83 -21.88 10.37 -13.98
N ARG A 84 -22.46 9.86 -12.91
CA ARG A 84 -22.26 10.39 -11.53
C ARG A 84 -20.82 10.20 -11.05
N LEU A 85 -20.20 9.08 -11.37
CA LEU A 85 -18.78 8.84 -11.08
C LEU A 85 -17.88 9.79 -11.88
N ARG A 86 -18.24 10.06 -13.13
CA ARG A 86 -17.52 11.04 -13.98
C ARG A 86 -17.63 12.46 -13.43
N GLU A 87 -18.82 12.87 -13.00
CA GLU A 87 -19.07 14.19 -12.38
C GLU A 87 -18.25 14.39 -11.11
N ALA A 88 -17.95 13.33 -10.35
CA ALA A 88 -17.04 13.38 -9.21
C ALA A 88 -15.55 13.58 -9.60
N GLY A 89 -15.22 13.49 -10.91
CA GLY A 89 -13.88 13.73 -11.44
C GLY A 89 -13.09 12.46 -11.77
N LEU A 90 -13.73 11.29 -11.82
CA LEU A 90 -13.06 10.09 -12.28
C LEU A 90 -12.93 10.08 -13.81
N SER A 91 -11.77 9.66 -14.34
CA SER A 91 -11.63 9.38 -15.77
C SER A 91 -12.50 8.20 -16.20
N SER A 92 -12.83 8.06 -17.49
CA SER A 92 -13.60 6.91 -17.99
C SER A 92 -12.95 5.58 -17.62
N GLN A 93 -11.63 5.54 -17.62
CA GLN A 93 -10.85 4.37 -17.25
C GLN A 93 -10.98 4.05 -15.75
N LYS A 94 -10.89 5.06 -14.88
CA LYS A 94 -11.08 4.87 -13.43
C LYS A 94 -12.51 4.46 -13.08
N VAL A 95 -13.52 4.94 -13.84
CA VAL A 95 -14.90 4.47 -13.69
C VAL A 95 -15.00 2.96 -13.96
N LYS A 96 -14.38 2.47 -15.04
CA LYS A 96 -14.31 1.03 -15.34
C LYS A 96 -13.63 0.25 -14.22
N TYR A 97 -12.52 0.77 -13.69
CA TYR A 97 -11.81 0.13 -12.56
C TYR A 97 -12.68 0.06 -11.30
N MET A 98 -13.40 1.14 -10.96
CA MET A 98 -14.31 1.17 -9.82
C MET A 98 -15.47 0.16 -9.96
N LYS A 99 -16.02 0.03 -11.16
CA LYS A 99 -17.08 -0.93 -11.45
C LYS A 99 -16.57 -2.37 -11.37
N ASP A 100 -15.40 -2.65 -11.93
CA ASP A 100 -14.79 -3.99 -11.85
C ASP A 100 -14.43 -4.37 -10.41
N LEU A 101 -13.82 -3.44 -9.66
CA LEU A 101 -13.56 -3.63 -8.23
C LEU A 101 -14.85 -3.99 -7.47
N SER A 102 -15.93 -3.24 -7.72
CA SER A 102 -17.22 -3.48 -7.08
C SER A 102 -17.79 -4.85 -7.43
N ALA A 103 -17.76 -5.21 -8.71
CA ALA A 103 -18.23 -6.52 -9.18
C ALA A 103 -17.47 -7.67 -8.51
N LYS A 104 -16.14 -7.59 -8.43
CA LYS A 104 -15.28 -8.62 -7.82
C LYS A 104 -15.44 -8.77 -6.31
N PHE A 105 -15.85 -7.70 -5.62
CA PHE A 105 -16.25 -7.81 -4.22
C PHE A 105 -17.61 -8.48 -4.07
N LEU A 106 -18.55 -8.24 -4.99
CA LEU A 106 -19.91 -8.78 -4.95
C LEU A 106 -19.96 -10.25 -5.37
N ASP A 107 -19.20 -10.65 -6.39
CA ASP A 107 -19.15 -12.03 -6.87
C ASP A 107 -18.24 -12.94 -6.02
N GLY A 108 -17.52 -12.35 -5.06
CA GLY A 108 -16.64 -13.08 -4.17
C GLY A 108 -15.29 -13.48 -4.79
N SER A 109 -14.89 -12.90 -5.93
CA SER A 109 -13.54 -13.04 -6.48
C SER A 109 -12.51 -12.38 -5.55
N VAL A 110 -12.86 -11.24 -4.94
CA VAL A 110 -12.10 -10.62 -3.85
C VAL A 110 -12.80 -10.92 -2.53
N ARG A 111 -12.13 -11.65 -1.63
CA ARG A 111 -12.69 -12.18 -0.38
C ARG A 111 -12.03 -11.62 0.86
N PRO A 112 -12.35 -10.39 1.31
CA PRO A 112 -11.67 -9.73 2.43
C PRO A 112 -11.67 -10.54 3.73
N HIS A 113 -12.74 -11.28 4.00
CA HIS A 113 -12.87 -12.13 5.21
C HIS A 113 -11.93 -13.33 5.21
N ARG A 114 -11.42 -13.77 4.05
CA ARG A 114 -10.46 -14.86 3.90
C ARG A 114 -8.99 -14.42 3.92
N MET A 115 -8.71 -13.14 3.68
CA MET A 115 -7.35 -12.62 3.56
C MET A 115 -6.49 -12.82 4.82
N ALA A 116 -7.10 -13.02 5.99
CA ALA A 116 -6.38 -13.34 7.21
C ALA A 116 -5.71 -14.73 7.18
N TYR A 117 -6.21 -15.64 6.36
CA TYR A 117 -5.79 -17.04 6.25
C TYR A 117 -5.02 -17.35 4.96
N GLN A 118 -4.85 -16.36 4.10
CA GLN A 118 -4.17 -16.47 2.81
C GLN A 118 -2.73 -15.95 2.92
N ASP A 119 -1.84 -16.48 2.09
CA ASP A 119 -0.50 -15.91 1.94
C ASP A 119 -0.54 -14.61 1.13
N ASN A 120 0.60 -13.92 1.08
CA ASN A 120 0.69 -12.63 0.40
C ASN A 120 0.47 -12.74 -1.10
N GLU A 121 0.96 -13.82 -1.73
CA GLU A 121 0.87 -13.99 -3.18
C GLU A 121 -0.55 -14.34 -3.61
N GLU A 122 -1.26 -15.17 -2.84
CA GLU A 122 -2.69 -15.44 -3.06
C GLU A 122 -3.53 -14.15 -3.02
N ILE A 123 -3.25 -13.25 -2.07
CA ILE A 123 -3.94 -11.96 -1.98
C ILE A 123 -3.55 -11.05 -3.16
N ILE A 124 -2.27 -11.00 -3.51
CA ILE A 124 -1.81 -10.24 -4.68
C ILE A 124 -2.50 -10.73 -5.95
N GLN A 125 -2.60 -12.04 -6.18
CA GLN A 125 -3.30 -12.60 -7.32
C GLN A 125 -4.77 -12.21 -7.37
N GLN A 126 -5.49 -12.27 -6.24
CA GLN A 126 -6.87 -11.81 -6.17
C GLN A 126 -7.00 -10.33 -6.52
N LEU A 127 -6.16 -9.48 -5.94
CA LEU A 127 -6.25 -8.04 -6.13
C LEU A 127 -5.82 -7.61 -7.53
N THR A 128 -4.80 -8.23 -8.11
CA THR A 128 -4.36 -7.94 -9.48
C THR A 128 -5.33 -8.46 -10.54
N GLY A 129 -6.24 -9.35 -10.19
CA GLY A 129 -7.40 -9.72 -11.00
C GLY A 129 -8.40 -8.58 -11.18
N VAL A 130 -8.34 -7.52 -10.37
CA VAL A 130 -9.17 -6.32 -10.51
C VAL A 130 -8.54 -5.37 -11.56
N TYR A 131 -9.35 -4.92 -12.51
CA TYR A 131 -8.88 -4.03 -13.57
C TYR A 131 -8.28 -2.75 -12.98
N GLY A 132 -7.05 -2.43 -13.37
CA GLY A 132 -6.34 -1.24 -12.88
C GLY A 132 -5.67 -1.40 -11.51
N VAL A 133 -5.75 -2.55 -10.86
CA VAL A 133 -4.99 -2.85 -9.64
C VAL A 133 -3.73 -3.63 -10.00
N GLY A 134 -2.58 -2.99 -9.93
CA GLY A 134 -1.28 -3.62 -10.16
C GLY A 134 -0.69 -4.23 -8.88
N ARG A 135 0.39 -5.02 -9.04
CA ARG A 135 1.13 -5.64 -7.93
C ARG A 135 1.52 -4.64 -6.84
N TRP A 136 2.05 -3.48 -7.22
CA TRP A 136 2.41 -2.42 -6.25
C TRP A 136 1.21 -1.98 -5.39
N THR A 137 0.05 -1.78 -6.00
CA THR A 137 -1.19 -1.43 -5.25
C THR A 137 -1.60 -2.54 -4.29
N ALA A 138 -1.46 -3.80 -4.70
CA ALA A 138 -1.74 -4.96 -3.85
C ALA A 138 -0.72 -5.06 -2.69
N GLU A 139 0.56 -4.80 -2.92
CA GLU A 139 1.59 -4.75 -1.88
C GLU A 139 1.32 -3.63 -0.86
N MET A 140 0.92 -2.43 -1.33
CA MET A 140 0.49 -1.34 -0.43
C MET A 140 -0.73 -1.74 0.40
N PHE A 141 -1.68 -2.46 -0.19
CA PHE A 141 -2.84 -2.99 0.53
C PHE A 141 -2.41 -3.99 1.63
N LEU A 142 -1.49 -4.92 1.34
CA LEU A 142 -0.95 -5.85 2.33
C LEU A 142 -0.32 -5.11 3.52
N ILE A 143 0.49 -4.08 3.24
CA ILE A 143 1.17 -3.27 4.26
C ILE A 143 0.15 -2.48 5.09
N PHE A 144 -0.66 -1.61 4.46
CA PHE A 144 -1.46 -0.61 5.16
C PHE A 144 -2.85 -1.08 5.58
N SER A 145 -3.38 -2.16 4.97
CA SER A 145 -4.70 -2.70 5.31
C SER A 145 -4.64 -3.97 6.13
N LEU A 146 -3.67 -4.85 5.88
CA LEU A 146 -3.52 -6.11 6.61
C LEU A 146 -2.41 -6.07 7.64
N ASN A 147 -1.53 -5.07 7.63
CA ASN A 147 -0.34 -4.95 8.48
C ASN A 147 0.57 -6.19 8.37
N ARG A 148 0.73 -6.71 7.14
CA ARG A 148 1.70 -7.76 6.85
C ARG A 148 3.10 -7.22 7.06
N LEU A 149 3.96 -7.95 7.76
CA LEU A 149 5.32 -7.50 8.11
C LEU A 149 6.37 -8.00 7.12
N ASP A 150 6.01 -8.95 6.29
CA ASP A 150 6.83 -9.70 5.35
C ASP A 150 6.65 -9.27 3.88
N VAL A 151 6.31 -8.00 3.64
CA VAL A 151 6.11 -7.45 2.29
C VAL A 151 7.30 -6.56 1.90
N LEU A 152 7.93 -6.90 0.77
CA LEU A 152 9.01 -6.13 0.17
C LEU A 152 8.60 -5.64 -1.23
N PRO A 153 8.10 -4.42 -1.39
CA PRO A 153 7.63 -3.89 -2.67
C PRO A 153 8.83 -3.47 -3.54
N VAL A 154 9.54 -4.44 -4.10
CA VAL A 154 10.81 -4.21 -4.84
C VAL A 154 10.66 -3.30 -6.07
N GLY A 155 9.45 -3.17 -6.61
CA GLY A 155 9.12 -2.25 -7.70
C GLY A 155 8.89 -0.80 -7.26
N ASP A 156 8.77 -0.56 -5.94
CA ASP A 156 8.51 0.77 -5.40
C ASP A 156 9.71 1.71 -5.59
N LEU A 157 9.48 2.84 -6.27
CA LEU A 157 10.55 3.81 -6.56
C LEU A 157 11.07 4.48 -5.30
N GLY A 158 10.21 4.77 -4.33
CA GLY A 158 10.59 5.34 -3.04
C GLY A 158 11.49 4.38 -2.25
N LEU A 159 11.12 3.09 -2.18
CA LEU A 159 11.97 2.08 -1.57
C LEU A 159 13.33 2.00 -2.26
N ARG A 160 13.35 1.94 -3.60
CA ARG A 160 14.61 1.85 -4.36
C ARG A 160 15.48 3.07 -4.17
N ALA A 161 14.91 4.28 -4.21
CA ALA A 161 15.62 5.52 -3.96
C ALA A 161 16.19 5.60 -2.53
N GLY A 162 15.40 5.22 -1.53
CA GLY A 162 15.86 5.16 -0.14
C GLY A 162 16.97 4.13 0.07
N VAL A 163 16.87 2.96 -0.54
CA VAL A 163 17.95 1.96 -0.53
C VAL A 163 19.22 2.52 -1.19
N GLN A 164 19.09 3.20 -2.34
CA GLN A 164 20.23 3.85 -2.99
C GLN A 164 20.96 4.80 -2.01
N GLN A 165 20.21 5.67 -1.36
CA GLN A 165 20.76 6.65 -0.44
C GLN A 165 21.37 6.02 0.81
N LEU A 166 20.65 5.13 1.48
CA LEU A 166 21.08 4.50 2.73
C LEU A 166 22.33 3.63 2.58
N TYR A 167 22.45 2.94 1.45
CA TYR A 167 23.58 2.03 1.19
C TYR A 167 24.63 2.62 0.24
N ASN A 168 24.61 3.95 0.03
CA ASN A 168 25.58 4.68 -0.80
C ASN A 168 25.80 4.04 -2.18
N MET A 169 24.72 3.64 -2.85
CA MET A 169 24.81 3.03 -4.18
C MET A 169 24.96 4.10 -5.27
N ARG A 170 25.83 3.87 -6.25
CA ARG A 170 26.09 4.82 -7.35
C ARG A 170 24.88 5.03 -8.27
N ALA A 171 24.06 3.99 -8.41
CA ALA A 171 22.87 4.02 -9.27
C ALA A 171 21.66 3.45 -8.54
N LEU A 172 20.45 3.78 -9.05
CA LEU A 172 19.20 3.25 -8.53
C LEU A 172 19.22 1.70 -8.61
N PRO A 173 19.12 0.98 -7.48
CA PRO A 173 19.20 -0.48 -7.48
C PRO A 173 18.05 -1.10 -8.28
N THR A 174 18.33 -2.19 -8.98
CA THR A 174 17.29 -3.00 -9.62
C THR A 174 16.38 -3.66 -8.58
N PRO A 175 15.16 -4.09 -8.95
CA PRO A 175 14.29 -4.85 -8.06
C PRO A 175 14.98 -6.08 -7.45
N ASP A 176 15.80 -6.79 -8.23
CA ASP A 176 16.54 -7.97 -7.76
C ASP A 176 17.64 -7.62 -6.75
N ARG A 177 18.28 -6.48 -6.92
CA ARG A 177 19.26 -5.99 -5.93
C ARG A 177 18.57 -5.65 -4.61
N VAL A 178 17.40 -5.00 -4.65
CA VAL A 178 16.58 -4.72 -3.46
C VAL A 178 16.12 -6.03 -2.80
N ARG A 179 15.68 -7.01 -3.59
CA ARG A 179 15.29 -8.34 -3.09
C ARG A 179 16.43 -9.05 -2.36
N THR A 180 17.64 -8.99 -2.94
CA THR A 180 18.84 -9.58 -2.31
C THR A 180 19.17 -8.90 -0.98
N LEU A 181 19.10 -7.58 -0.93
CA LEU A 181 19.32 -6.82 0.29
C LEU A 181 18.24 -7.10 1.35
N GLY A 182 16.98 -7.15 0.92
CA GLY A 182 15.83 -7.38 1.78
C GLY A 182 15.82 -8.75 2.48
N LYS A 183 16.61 -9.72 2.02
CA LYS A 183 16.82 -11.00 2.75
C LYS A 183 17.33 -10.80 4.18
N LYS A 184 18.09 -9.73 4.42
CA LYS A 184 18.55 -9.36 5.76
C LYS A 184 17.41 -8.90 6.67
N TRP A 185 16.32 -8.38 6.08
CA TRP A 185 15.20 -7.82 6.82
C TRP A 185 14.17 -8.88 7.24
N GLN A 186 14.21 -10.08 6.64
CA GLN A 186 13.27 -11.16 6.95
C GLN A 186 13.28 -11.53 8.43
N PRO A 187 12.08 -11.66 9.06
CA PRO A 187 10.72 -11.57 8.50
C PRO A 187 10.07 -10.18 8.64
N PHE A 188 10.85 -9.10 8.68
CA PHE A 188 10.40 -7.73 8.90
C PHE A 188 10.63 -6.82 7.69
N GLU A 189 10.40 -7.34 6.45
CA GLU A 189 10.64 -6.59 5.22
C GLU A 189 9.81 -5.31 5.14
N THR A 190 8.56 -5.35 5.60
CA THR A 190 7.70 -4.16 5.70
C THR A 190 8.28 -3.12 6.66
N VAL A 191 8.90 -3.56 7.75
CA VAL A 191 9.54 -2.65 8.70
C VAL A 191 10.75 -1.98 8.04
N GLY A 192 11.61 -2.76 7.37
CA GLY A 192 12.73 -2.22 6.60
C GLY A 192 12.27 -1.23 5.53
N THR A 193 11.23 -1.58 4.78
CA THR A 193 10.59 -0.72 3.79
C THR A 193 10.10 0.60 4.41
N TRP A 194 9.36 0.53 5.51
CA TRP A 194 8.81 1.70 6.19
C TRP A 194 9.91 2.64 6.70
N TYR A 195 10.98 2.12 7.31
CA TYR A 195 12.10 2.94 7.75
C TYR A 195 12.88 3.52 6.56
N THR A 196 12.98 2.80 5.46
CA THR A 196 13.59 3.31 4.23
C THR A 196 12.81 4.51 3.69
N TRP A 197 11.47 4.42 3.61
CA TRP A 197 10.65 5.58 3.22
C TRP A 197 10.83 6.76 4.20
N ARG A 198 10.84 6.48 5.51
CA ARG A 198 11.04 7.54 6.53
C ARG A 198 12.40 8.21 6.47
N SER A 199 13.41 7.53 5.97
CA SER A 199 14.74 8.13 5.83
C SER A 199 14.84 9.13 4.67
N LEU A 200 13.94 9.06 3.69
CA LEU A 200 13.85 10.02 2.59
C LEU A 200 13.12 11.30 2.99
N ASP A 201 12.24 11.18 3.98
CA ASP A 201 11.43 12.30 4.42
C ASP A 201 11.99 12.89 5.72
N GLU A 202 12.60 14.06 5.64
CA GLU A 202 12.57 14.98 6.76
C GLU A 202 11.15 15.56 6.98
N GLY A 203 10.18 15.18 6.14
CA GLY A 203 8.77 15.53 6.13
C GLY A 203 7.86 14.31 5.85
N ILE A 204 6.90 14.14 6.68
CA ILE A 204 5.84 13.15 6.83
C ILE A 204 5.29 12.58 5.50
N VAL A 205 5.55 11.30 5.15
CA VAL A 205 4.70 10.54 4.23
C VAL A 205 3.45 10.08 4.98
N THR A 206 2.34 10.74 4.77
CA THR A 206 1.00 10.28 5.15
C THR A 206 0.39 9.56 3.95
N TYR A 207 0.27 8.24 4.03
CA TYR A 207 -0.58 7.45 3.12
C TYR A 207 -1.96 7.27 3.72
#